data_3ac3353fa34725a2df4671b6fdfdf198
#
_entry.id   3ac3353fa34725a2df4671b6fdfdf198
#
_cell.length_a   1.000
_cell.length_b   1.000
_cell.length_c   1.000
_cell.angle_alpha   90.00
_cell.angle_beta   90.00
_cell.angle_gamma   90.00
#
_symmetry.space_group_name_H-M   'P 1'
#
loop_
_entity.id
_entity.type
_entity.pdbx_description
1 polymer ?
#
loop_
_entity_poly.entity_id
_entity_poly.type
_entity_poly.pdbx_seq_one_letter_code
_entity_poly.pdbx_strand_id
1 'polypeptide(L)'
;MSSHSKAAAKFIADAPRTAWHDKALFAVRAKRDRMMHEVPEWEALREASSQIKRHTLSHLAHYLEEFERNATANGIVVHWAADADEMNRTVWELVSAHGGKNLIKSKSMLSEECGLTPYLLQRGVDAVESDLGERIMQMLHEPPSHIVLPAIAVRREEVGALFEKVWHTEPGNSDPTYLTHQARIHLRSKFLGADIAMTGVNFAVAEAGAFAVCTNEGNADLGTSFPDLHIAIMGLEKVIPDYRALAVFTRLLARSATGQPVTAYTSLYRRPAPGKQIHVIIVDNGRTESLANAAHRNMLKCLRCGACMNTCPVYRRSGGYSYSYFIPGPLGINLGMLRSPERYGGNVSGCSLCYSCSDV
;
A
#
# COMPACT_ATOMS: atom_id res chain seq x y z
N MET A 1 17.69 22.31 13.15
CA MET A 1 16.70 21.93 12.14
C MET A 1 16.38 20.46 12.29
N SER A 2 15.11 20.07 12.27
CA SER A 2 14.70 18.67 12.28
C SER A 2 15.18 17.93 11.01
N SER A 3 15.23 16.61 11.06
CA SER A 3 15.55 15.77 9.88
C SER A 3 14.59 16.07 8.71
N HIS A 4 13.31 16.26 9.03
CA HIS A 4 12.29 16.67 8.05
C HIS A 4 12.65 17.98 7.36
N SER A 5 13.01 19.03 8.10
CA SER A 5 13.35 20.36 7.54
C SER A 5 14.53 20.30 6.57
N LYS A 6 15.57 19.52 6.89
CA LYS A 6 16.74 19.35 6.01
C LYS A 6 16.38 18.64 4.71
N ALA A 7 15.62 17.57 4.80
CA ALA A 7 15.17 16.79 3.63
C ALA A 7 14.18 17.58 2.77
N ALA A 8 13.28 18.36 3.40
CA ALA A 8 12.36 19.26 2.71
C ALA A 8 13.13 20.35 1.94
N ALA A 9 14.13 20.96 2.54
CA ALA A 9 14.98 21.96 1.87
C ALA A 9 15.67 21.38 0.63
N LYS A 10 16.18 20.14 0.71
CA LYS A 10 16.77 19.45 -0.45
C LYS A 10 15.74 19.23 -1.56
N PHE A 11 14.53 18.78 -1.23
CA PHE A 11 13.47 18.58 -2.24
C PHE A 11 13.04 19.88 -2.89
N ILE A 12 12.86 20.96 -2.10
CA ILE A 12 12.44 22.29 -2.59
C ILE A 12 13.52 22.92 -3.49
N ALA A 13 14.80 22.61 -3.26
CA ALA A 13 15.88 23.10 -4.11
C ALA A 13 15.83 22.55 -5.54
N ASP A 14 15.20 21.39 -5.76
CA ASP A 14 14.89 20.88 -7.10
C ASP A 14 13.57 21.49 -7.59
N ALA A 15 13.63 22.72 -8.07
CA ALA A 15 12.46 23.49 -8.48
C ALA A 15 11.60 22.80 -9.57
N PRO A 16 12.17 22.17 -10.63
CA PRO A 16 11.39 21.45 -11.62
C PRO A 16 10.61 20.27 -11.05
N ARG A 17 11.24 19.48 -10.17
CA ARG A 17 10.61 18.32 -9.50
C ARG A 17 9.52 18.78 -8.54
N THR A 18 9.78 19.81 -7.76
CA THR A 18 8.79 20.39 -6.83
C THR A 18 7.56 20.92 -7.56
N ALA A 19 7.76 21.65 -8.66
CA ALA A 19 6.66 22.17 -9.49
C ALA A 19 5.84 21.02 -10.12
N TRP A 20 6.49 19.99 -10.62
CA TRP A 20 5.82 18.80 -11.14
C TRP A 20 4.99 18.09 -10.06
N HIS A 21 5.59 17.84 -8.91
CA HIS A 21 4.94 17.16 -7.78
C HIS A 21 3.69 17.93 -7.31
N ASP A 22 3.79 19.24 -7.14
CA ASP A 22 2.67 20.09 -6.75
C ASP A 22 1.54 20.04 -7.77
N LYS A 23 1.86 20.16 -9.06
CA LYS A 23 0.89 20.09 -10.17
C LYS A 23 0.20 18.72 -10.24
N ALA A 24 0.98 17.64 -10.14
CA ALA A 24 0.44 16.27 -10.23
C ALA A 24 -0.52 15.96 -9.08
N LEU A 25 -0.14 16.29 -7.85
CA LEU A 25 -1.00 16.10 -6.68
C LEU A 25 -2.27 16.97 -6.73
N PHE A 26 -2.15 18.21 -7.20
CA PHE A 26 -3.32 19.06 -7.36
C PHE A 26 -4.31 18.51 -8.39
N ALA A 27 -3.81 17.97 -9.50
CA ALA A 27 -4.65 17.34 -10.52
C ALA A 27 -5.39 16.10 -9.98
N VAL A 28 -4.70 15.26 -9.19
CA VAL A 28 -5.32 14.10 -8.53
C VAL A 28 -6.40 14.55 -7.54
N ARG A 29 -6.10 15.56 -6.72
CA ARG A 29 -7.07 16.13 -5.79
C ARG A 29 -8.28 16.71 -6.51
N ALA A 30 -8.09 17.55 -7.52
CA ALA A 30 -9.19 18.17 -8.26
C ALA A 30 -10.10 17.12 -8.92
N LYS A 31 -9.52 16.04 -9.46
CA LYS A 31 -10.29 14.90 -9.98
C LYS A 31 -11.08 14.21 -8.88
N ARG A 32 -10.43 13.91 -7.75
CA ARG A 32 -11.07 13.28 -6.58
C ARG A 32 -12.26 14.11 -6.10
N ASP A 33 -12.06 15.41 -5.90
CA ASP A 33 -13.11 16.30 -5.37
C ASP A 33 -14.31 16.37 -6.33
N ARG A 34 -14.08 16.47 -7.64
CA ARG A 34 -15.16 16.43 -8.65
C ARG A 34 -15.94 15.10 -8.58
N MET A 35 -15.24 13.98 -8.57
CA MET A 35 -15.85 12.64 -8.57
C MET A 35 -16.57 12.32 -7.25
N MET A 36 -16.17 12.92 -6.16
CA MET A 36 -16.85 12.84 -4.87
C MET A 36 -18.23 13.53 -4.93
N HIS A 37 -18.29 14.73 -5.55
CA HIS A 37 -19.55 15.46 -5.69
C HIS A 37 -20.59 14.78 -6.60
N GLU A 38 -20.18 13.80 -7.42
CA GLU A 38 -21.09 12.99 -8.21
C GLU A 38 -21.84 11.93 -7.38
N VAL A 39 -21.51 11.75 -6.11
CA VAL A 39 -22.14 10.79 -5.20
C VAL A 39 -22.91 11.55 -4.14
N PRO A 40 -24.25 11.69 -4.25
CA PRO A 40 -25.05 12.47 -3.31
C PRO A 40 -24.92 11.99 -1.85
N GLU A 41 -24.75 10.67 -1.65
CA GLU A 41 -24.63 10.05 -0.34
C GLU A 41 -23.15 9.93 0.14
N TRP A 42 -22.22 10.69 -0.41
CA TRP A 42 -20.80 10.58 -0.09
C TRP A 42 -20.48 10.66 1.39
N GLU A 43 -20.99 11.66 2.09
CA GLU A 43 -20.76 11.83 3.53
C GLU A 43 -21.42 10.73 4.36
N ALA A 44 -22.60 10.24 3.95
CA ALA A 44 -23.24 9.11 4.58
C ALA A 44 -22.41 7.81 4.44
N LEU A 45 -21.77 7.59 3.26
CA LEU A 45 -20.85 6.46 3.07
C LEU A 45 -19.60 6.59 3.93
N ARG A 46 -19.03 7.79 4.06
CA ARG A 46 -17.87 8.04 4.94
C ARG A 46 -18.22 7.76 6.39
N GLU A 47 -19.35 8.25 6.86
CA GLU A 47 -19.81 7.99 8.24
C GLU A 47 -20.10 6.50 8.45
N ALA A 48 -20.78 5.83 7.52
CA ALA A 48 -21.01 4.39 7.58
C ALA A 48 -19.67 3.61 7.67
N SER A 49 -18.68 3.97 6.85
CA SER A 49 -17.36 3.34 6.91
C SER A 49 -16.66 3.57 8.26
N SER A 50 -16.77 4.77 8.82
CA SER A 50 -16.24 5.10 10.15
C SER A 50 -16.90 4.30 11.26
N GLN A 51 -18.23 4.12 11.17
CA GLN A 51 -19.02 3.33 12.14
C GLN A 51 -18.66 1.83 12.03
N ILE A 52 -18.61 1.28 10.82
CA ILE A 52 -18.18 -0.11 10.59
C ILE A 52 -16.79 -0.34 11.20
N LYS A 53 -15.82 0.55 10.89
CA LYS A 53 -14.47 0.41 11.45
C LYS A 53 -14.42 0.57 12.95
N ARG A 54 -15.21 1.49 13.53
CA ARG A 54 -15.31 1.66 14.99
C ARG A 54 -15.84 0.39 15.63
N HIS A 55 -16.94 -0.16 15.10
CA HIS A 55 -17.54 -1.39 15.59
C HIS A 55 -16.55 -2.56 15.49
N THR A 56 -15.93 -2.75 14.33
CA THR A 56 -14.96 -3.85 14.12
C THR A 56 -13.76 -3.75 15.06
N LEU A 57 -13.21 -2.55 15.23
CA LEU A 57 -12.07 -2.33 16.13
C LEU A 57 -12.42 -2.51 17.60
N SER A 58 -13.67 -2.23 18.02
CA SER A 58 -14.12 -2.49 19.39
C SER A 58 -14.41 -3.97 19.68
N HIS A 59 -14.51 -4.79 18.63
CA HIS A 59 -14.69 -6.26 18.69
C HIS A 59 -13.60 -6.99 17.92
N LEU A 60 -12.38 -6.44 17.91
CA LEU A 60 -11.32 -6.86 17.00
C LEU A 60 -10.96 -8.34 17.16
N ALA A 61 -10.81 -8.83 18.39
CA ALA A 61 -10.51 -10.24 18.65
C ALA A 61 -11.57 -11.16 18.04
N HIS A 62 -12.87 -10.86 18.28
CA HIS A 62 -13.98 -11.63 17.74
C HIS A 62 -13.89 -11.77 16.21
N TYR A 63 -13.72 -10.65 15.49
CA TYR A 63 -13.67 -10.68 14.03
C TYR A 63 -12.40 -11.31 13.47
N LEU A 64 -11.27 -11.22 14.17
CA LEU A 64 -10.04 -11.89 13.76
C LEU A 64 -10.14 -13.40 13.96
N GLU A 65 -10.68 -13.86 15.10
CA GLU A 65 -10.93 -15.29 15.37
C GLU A 65 -11.96 -15.88 14.39
N GLU A 66 -13.01 -15.12 14.06
CA GLU A 66 -14.00 -15.49 13.05
C GLU A 66 -13.36 -15.62 11.66
N PHE A 67 -12.54 -14.65 11.28
CA PHE A 67 -11.79 -14.70 10.02
C PHE A 67 -10.89 -15.92 9.95
N GLU A 68 -10.06 -16.18 10.97
CA GLU A 68 -9.16 -17.30 11.02
C GLU A 68 -9.91 -18.63 10.90
N ARG A 69 -10.93 -18.82 11.70
CA ARG A 69 -11.77 -20.03 11.67
C ARG A 69 -12.36 -20.28 10.28
N ASN A 70 -12.95 -19.27 9.68
CA ASN A 70 -13.62 -19.38 8.37
C ASN A 70 -12.60 -19.50 7.22
N ALA A 71 -11.47 -18.81 7.28
CA ALA A 71 -10.38 -18.92 6.31
C ALA A 71 -9.76 -20.31 6.33
N THR A 72 -9.50 -20.85 7.53
CA THR A 72 -8.97 -22.22 7.71
C THR A 72 -9.96 -23.27 7.19
N ALA A 73 -11.25 -23.11 7.46
CA ALA A 73 -12.30 -23.99 6.90
C ALA A 73 -12.38 -23.92 5.35
N ASN A 74 -11.94 -22.81 4.76
CA ASN A 74 -11.81 -22.64 3.31
C ASN A 74 -10.48 -23.21 2.73
N GLY A 75 -9.56 -23.72 3.57
CA GLY A 75 -8.26 -24.24 3.15
C GLY A 75 -7.15 -23.21 3.06
N ILE A 76 -7.34 -22.01 3.61
CA ILE A 76 -6.31 -20.98 3.76
C ILE A 76 -5.55 -21.25 5.06
N VAL A 77 -4.22 -21.18 5.03
CA VAL A 77 -3.39 -21.28 6.22
C VAL A 77 -3.19 -19.88 6.81
N VAL A 78 -3.59 -19.70 8.06
CA VAL A 78 -3.46 -18.42 8.76
C VAL A 78 -2.28 -18.45 9.71
N HIS A 79 -1.48 -17.39 9.66
CA HIS A 79 -0.33 -17.17 10.55
C HIS A 79 -0.52 -15.84 11.28
N TRP A 80 0.05 -15.76 12.48
CA TRP A 80 0.09 -14.55 13.28
C TRP A 80 1.53 -14.07 13.43
N ALA A 81 1.73 -12.77 13.42
CA ALA A 81 3.02 -12.15 13.66
C ALA A 81 2.85 -10.95 14.60
N ALA A 82 3.54 -10.97 15.71
CA ALA A 82 3.50 -9.89 16.70
C ALA A 82 4.21 -8.62 16.17
N ASP A 83 5.26 -8.81 15.38
CA ASP A 83 6.10 -7.72 14.90
C ASP A 83 6.63 -7.96 13.47
N ALA A 84 7.44 -7.01 13.00
CA ALA A 84 8.07 -7.07 11.68
C ALA A 84 9.05 -8.24 11.53
N ASP A 85 9.79 -8.57 12.59
CA ASP A 85 10.80 -9.63 12.55
C ASP A 85 10.14 -11.00 12.46
N GLU A 86 9.06 -11.22 13.18
CA GLU A 86 8.28 -12.45 13.12
C GLU A 86 7.59 -12.59 11.76
N MET A 87 6.98 -11.53 11.24
CA MET A 87 6.41 -11.55 9.89
C MET A 87 7.47 -11.91 8.84
N ASN A 88 8.63 -11.27 8.88
CA ASN A 88 9.70 -11.52 7.94
C ASN A 88 10.23 -12.96 8.02
N ARG A 89 10.36 -13.51 9.23
CA ARG A 89 10.75 -14.91 9.44
C ARG A 89 9.71 -15.87 8.85
N THR A 90 8.43 -15.65 9.17
CA THR A 90 7.34 -16.50 8.65
C THR A 90 7.30 -16.49 7.12
N VAL A 91 7.44 -15.34 6.49
CA VAL A 91 7.54 -15.26 5.02
C VAL A 91 8.75 -16.04 4.51
N TRP A 92 9.91 -15.87 5.14
CA TRP A 92 11.12 -16.58 4.73
C TRP A 92 11.00 -18.11 4.90
N GLU A 93 10.40 -18.58 5.98
CA GLU A 93 10.14 -20.00 6.21
C GLU A 93 9.25 -20.60 5.11
N LEU A 94 8.16 -19.91 4.74
CA LEU A 94 7.29 -20.31 3.65
C LEU A 94 8.03 -20.35 2.30
N VAL A 95 8.79 -19.31 2.00
CA VAL A 95 9.60 -19.21 0.76
C VAL A 95 10.64 -20.33 0.72
N SER A 96 11.37 -20.54 1.81
CA SER A 96 12.40 -21.57 1.93
C SER A 96 11.83 -23.00 1.81
N ALA A 97 10.71 -23.26 2.48
CA ALA A 97 10.04 -24.56 2.42
C ALA A 97 9.52 -24.88 1.01
N HIS A 98 9.07 -23.87 0.29
CA HIS A 98 8.63 -23.99 -1.11
C HIS A 98 9.82 -24.21 -2.07
N GLY A 99 11.02 -23.75 -1.70
CA GLY A 99 12.22 -23.83 -2.54
C GLY A 99 12.28 -22.82 -3.69
N GLY A 100 11.31 -21.89 -3.75
CA GLY A 100 11.25 -20.85 -4.77
C GLY A 100 12.22 -19.70 -4.50
N LYS A 101 12.68 -19.04 -5.58
CA LYS A 101 13.59 -17.88 -5.51
C LYS A 101 13.05 -16.65 -6.21
N ASN A 102 12.04 -16.79 -7.07
CA ASN A 102 11.44 -15.70 -7.82
C ASN A 102 10.08 -15.35 -7.21
N LEU A 103 10.03 -14.21 -6.52
CA LEU A 103 8.83 -13.73 -5.86
C LEU A 103 8.30 -12.52 -6.62
N ILE A 104 7.05 -12.62 -7.12
CA ILE A 104 6.31 -11.49 -7.68
C ILE A 104 5.42 -10.87 -6.61
N LYS A 105 5.61 -9.59 -6.32
CA LYS A 105 4.92 -8.88 -5.26
C LYS A 105 4.02 -7.80 -5.84
N SER A 106 2.73 -7.83 -5.49
CA SER A 106 1.90 -6.65 -5.65
C SER A 106 2.06 -5.73 -4.45
N LYS A 107 1.93 -4.44 -4.70
CA LYS A 107 2.10 -3.37 -3.72
C LYS A 107 1.50 -3.69 -2.35
N SER A 108 2.33 -3.56 -1.30
CA SER A 108 1.91 -3.72 0.09
C SER A 108 2.63 -2.73 0.99
N MET A 109 1.89 -1.79 1.57
CA MET A 109 2.45 -0.84 2.55
C MET A 109 2.97 -1.55 3.81
N LEU A 110 2.39 -2.69 4.17
CA LEU A 110 2.82 -3.46 5.33
C LEU A 110 4.19 -4.12 5.10
N SER A 111 4.45 -4.62 3.88
CA SER A 111 5.77 -5.15 3.55
C SER A 111 6.86 -4.09 3.61
N GLU A 112 6.55 -2.85 3.20
CA GLU A 112 7.47 -1.71 3.33
C GLU A 112 7.68 -1.32 4.81
N GLU A 113 6.60 -1.34 5.59
CA GLU A 113 6.62 -1.12 7.04
C GLU A 113 7.57 -2.08 7.76
N CYS A 114 7.55 -3.34 7.36
CA CYS A 114 8.34 -4.40 7.98
C CYS A 114 9.71 -4.61 7.33
N GLY A 115 10.06 -3.85 6.29
CA GLY A 115 11.34 -3.99 5.59
C GLY A 115 11.53 -5.35 4.90
N LEU A 116 10.45 -5.96 4.42
CA LEU A 116 10.46 -7.33 3.90
C LEU A 116 11.32 -7.48 2.64
N THR A 117 11.20 -6.55 1.68
CA THR A 117 11.92 -6.67 0.39
C THR A 117 13.44 -6.74 0.59
N PRO A 118 14.11 -5.83 1.33
CA PRO A 118 15.53 -5.96 1.61
C PRO A 118 15.87 -7.21 2.43
N TYR A 119 15.01 -7.66 3.33
CA TYR A 119 15.20 -8.89 4.11
C TYR A 119 15.25 -10.14 3.21
N LEU A 120 14.39 -10.23 2.21
CA LEU A 120 14.35 -11.32 1.24
C LEU A 120 15.52 -11.26 0.24
N LEU A 121 15.85 -10.07 -0.27
CA LEU A 121 17.00 -9.87 -1.18
C LEU A 121 18.32 -10.34 -0.55
N GLN A 122 18.54 -10.03 0.74
CA GLN A 122 19.72 -10.50 1.49
C GLN A 122 19.81 -12.02 1.62
N ARG A 123 18.70 -12.73 1.42
CA ARG A 123 18.59 -14.20 1.45
C ARG A 123 18.55 -14.84 0.07
N GLY A 124 18.81 -14.05 -0.98
CA GLY A 124 18.88 -14.53 -2.36
C GLY A 124 17.55 -14.76 -3.05
N VAL A 125 16.45 -14.17 -2.52
CA VAL A 125 15.14 -14.16 -3.19
C VAL A 125 15.05 -12.94 -4.11
N ASP A 126 14.77 -13.17 -5.40
CA ASP A 126 14.47 -12.09 -6.36
C ASP A 126 13.03 -11.61 -6.16
N ALA A 127 12.84 -10.66 -5.25
CA ALA A 127 11.56 -10.07 -4.95
C ALA A 127 11.30 -8.87 -5.88
N VAL A 128 10.39 -9.06 -6.85
CA VAL A 128 10.08 -8.07 -7.90
C VAL A 128 8.74 -7.40 -7.63
N GLU A 129 8.73 -6.06 -7.57
CA GLU A 129 7.51 -5.26 -7.54
C GLU A 129 6.79 -5.33 -8.88
N SER A 130 5.51 -5.64 -8.86
CA SER A 130 4.68 -5.79 -10.06
C SER A 130 3.81 -4.57 -10.38
N ASP A 131 3.60 -3.65 -9.42
CA ASP A 131 3.04 -2.31 -9.64
C ASP A 131 4.10 -1.46 -10.35
N LEU A 132 3.74 -0.79 -11.45
CA LEU A 132 4.70 -0.03 -12.26
C LEU A 132 5.37 1.09 -11.46
N GLY A 133 4.62 1.81 -10.64
CA GLY A 133 5.19 2.88 -9.82
C GLY A 133 6.17 2.35 -8.78
N GLU A 134 5.83 1.26 -8.07
CA GLU A 134 6.73 0.59 -7.14
C GLU A 134 7.96 0.01 -7.85
N ARG A 135 7.79 -0.55 -9.06
CA ARG A 135 8.90 -1.07 -9.86
C ARG A 135 9.88 0.02 -10.25
N ILE A 136 9.40 1.19 -10.65
CA ILE A 136 10.24 2.37 -10.93
C ILE A 136 11.03 2.74 -9.67
N MET A 137 10.38 2.82 -8.51
CA MET A 137 11.06 3.14 -7.25
C MET A 137 12.09 2.08 -6.87
N GLN A 138 11.76 0.79 -7.05
CA GLN A 138 12.70 -0.31 -6.82
C GLN A 138 13.95 -0.21 -7.70
N MET A 139 13.79 0.11 -8.99
CA MET A 139 14.94 0.30 -9.92
C MET A 139 15.75 1.56 -9.63
N LEU A 140 15.14 2.60 -9.08
CA LEU A 140 15.83 3.81 -8.60
C LEU A 140 16.53 3.60 -7.26
N HIS A 141 16.27 2.48 -6.56
CA HIS A 141 16.72 2.24 -5.19
C HIS A 141 16.25 3.33 -4.22
N GLU A 142 15.06 3.89 -4.45
CA GLU A 142 14.43 4.93 -3.63
C GLU A 142 13.13 4.40 -3.00
N PRO A 143 12.76 4.86 -1.78
CA PRO A 143 11.49 4.51 -1.18
C PRO A 143 10.32 5.17 -1.95
N PRO A 144 9.10 4.58 -1.87
CA PRO A 144 7.91 5.20 -2.42
C PRO A 144 7.68 6.61 -1.85
N SER A 145 7.38 7.58 -2.72
CA SER A 145 7.10 8.95 -2.28
C SER A 145 5.64 9.19 -1.87
N HIS A 146 4.73 8.27 -2.26
CA HIS A 146 3.29 8.32 -2.00
C HIS A 146 2.73 6.90 -1.87
N ILE A 147 1.75 6.69 -0.98
CA ILE A 147 1.21 5.34 -0.72
C ILE A 147 0.36 4.76 -1.87
N VAL A 148 -0.21 5.60 -2.72
CA VAL A 148 -1.02 5.16 -3.88
C VAL A 148 -0.29 5.39 -5.20
N LEU A 149 0.47 6.47 -5.31
CA LEU A 149 1.19 6.90 -6.50
C LEU A 149 2.70 6.94 -6.20
N PRO A 150 3.37 5.80 -6.01
CA PRO A 150 4.73 5.74 -5.43
C PRO A 150 5.75 6.58 -6.19
N ALA A 151 5.69 6.60 -7.51
CA ALA A 151 6.59 7.35 -8.38
C ALA A 151 6.10 8.77 -8.77
N ILE A 152 5.10 9.35 -8.06
CA ILE A 152 4.50 10.64 -8.45
C ILE A 152 5.50 11.80 -8.53
N ALA A 153 6.60 11.73 -7.81
CA ALA A 153 7.65 12.74 -7.85
C ALA A 153 8.63 12.55 -9.04
N VAL A 154 8.55 11.43 -9.76
CA VAL A 154 9.43 11.10 -10.89
C VAL A 154 8.74 11.53 -12.18
N ARG A 155 9.45 12.29 -13.00
CA ARG A 155 8.92 12.72 -14.30
C ARG A 155 9.12 11.64 -15.36
N ARG A 156 8.28 11.64 -16.40
CA ARG A 156 8.35 10.63 -17.47
C ARG A 156 9.72 10.61 -18.19
N GLU A 157 10.38 11.75 -18.28
CA GLU A 157 11.73 11.86 -18.88
C GLU A 157 12.77 11.12 -18.01
N GLU A 158 12.62 11.19 -16.69
CA GLU A 158 13.47 10.45 -15.74
C GLU A 158 13.19 8.94 -15.80
N VAL A 159 11.92 8.55 -16.01
CA VAL A 159 11.54 7.14 -16.25
C VAL A 159 12.13 6.64 -17.56
N GLY A 160 12.08 7.44 -18.64
CA GLY A 160 12.69 7.10 -19.93
C GLY A 160 14.18 6.83 -19.79
N ALA A 161 14.91 7.74 -19.15
CA ALA A 161 16.34 7.59 -18.89
C ALA A 161 16.67 6.37 -18.01
N LEU A 162 15.81 6.05 -17.02
CA LEU A 162 15.95 4.87 -16.20
C LEU A 162 15.79 3.58 -17.04
N PHE A 163 14.76 3.52 -17.88
CA PHE A 163 14.51 2.35 -18.73
C PHE A 163 15.59 2.16 -19.78
N GLU A 164 16.08 3.24 -20.39
CA GLU A 164 17.26 3.20 -21.25
C GLU A 164 18.46 2.58 -20.53
N LYS A 165 18.76 3.04 -19.31
CA LYS A 165 19.89 2.55 -18.53
C LYS A 165 19.75 1.08 -18.11
N VAL A 166 18.55 0.66 -17.68
CA VAL A 166 18.33 -0.66 -17.06
C VAL A 166 17.86 -1.70 -18.06
N TRP A 167 17.04 -1.31 -19.01
CA TRP A 167 16.39 -2.20 -19.97
C TRP A 167 16.88 -2.00 -21.41
N HIS A 168 17.82 -1.08 -21.64
CA HIS A 168 18.38 -0.77 -22.96
C HIS A 168 17.31 -0.41 -24.00
N THR A 169 16.31 0.37 -23.55
CA THR A 169 15.24 0.86 -24.42
C THR A 169 15.74 1.99 -25.33
N GLU A 170 14.88 2.46 -26.24
CA GLU A 170 15.20 3.53 -27.18
C GLU A 170 15.68 4.80 -26.48
N PRO A 171 16.87 5.31 -26.79
CA PRO A 171 17.44 6.49 -26.13
C PRO A 171 16.55 7.72 -26.23
N GLY A 172 16.36 8.38 -25.09
CA GLY A 172 15.61 9.64 -24.98
C GLY A 172 14.09 9.51 -25.17
N ASN A 173 13.55 8.31 -25.40
CA ASN A 173 12.11 8.12 -25.54
C ASN A 173 11.42 8.19 -24.19
N SER A 174 10.53 9.16 -24.01
CA SER A 174 9.71 9.38 -22.80
C SER A 174 8.21 9.37 -23.09
N ASP A 175 7.79 8.81 -24.22
CA ASP A 175 6.36 8.63 -24.52
C ASP A 175 5.71 7.66 -23.53
N PRO A 176 4.62 8.03 -22.84
CA PRO A 176 4.00 7.18 -21.81
C PRO A 176 3.54 5.83 -22.35
N THR A 177 3.04 5.77 -23.61
CA THR A 177 2.56 4.53 -24.22
C THR A 177 3.73 3.59 -24.47
N TYR A 178 4.83 4.13 -25.01
CA TYR A 178 6.07 3.38 -25.21
C TYR A 178 6.63 2.85 -23.89
N LEU A 179 6.74 3.70 -22.87
CA LEU A 179 7.28 3.30 -21.56
C LEU A 179 6.42 2.20 -20.91
N THR A 180 5.09 2.33 -20.97
CA THR A 180 4.18 1.30 -20.45
C THR A 180 4.32 -0.02 -21.20
N HIS A 181 4.50 0.04 -22.53
CA HIS A 181 4.74 -1.16 -23.35
C HIS A 181 6.06 -1.85 -22.99
N GLN A 182 7.15 -1.08 -22.80
CA GLN A 182 8.44 -1.62 -22.35
C GLN A 182 8.34 -2.27 -20.98
N ALA A 183 7.66 -1.63 -20.03
CA ALA A 183 7.41 -2.21 -18.71
C ALA A 183 6.64 -3.54 -18.81
N ARG A 184 5.62 -3.60 -19.66
CA ARG A 184 4.85 -4.84 -19.92
C ARG A 184 5.75 -5.96 -20.46
N ILE A 185 6.64 -5.68 -21.41
CA ILE A 185 7.58 -6.66 -21.96
C ILE A 185 8.49 -7.22 -20.88
N HIS A 186 9.12 -6.32 -20.11
CA HIS A 186 10.12 -6.71 -19.10
C HIS A 186 9.51 -7.38 -17.87
N LEU A 187 8.31 -6.97 -17.45
CA LEU A 187 7.63 -7.62 -16.34
C LEU A 187 7.00 -8.96 -16.70
N ARG A 188 6.65 -9.18 -17.98
CA ARG A 188 6.01 -10.43 -18.39
C ARG A 188 6.82 -11.66 -18.03
N SER A 189 8.13 -11.65 -18.29
CA SER A 189 9.01 -12.77 -17.93
C SER A 189 9.06 -13.00 -16.41
N LYS A 190 8.99 -11.93 -15.61
CA LYS A 190 8.95 -12.01 -14.15
C LYS A 190 7.65 -12.63 -13.64
N PHE A 191 6.50 -12.30 -14.25
CA PHE A 191 5.23 -12.92 -13.93
C PHE A 191 5.22 -14.42 -14.28
N LEU A 192 5.69 -14.77 -15.48
CA LEU A 192 5.69 -16.16 -15.97
C LEU A 192 6.70 -17.05 -15.24
N GLY A 193 7.79 -16.48 -14.76
CA GLY A 193 8.85 -17.20 -14.05
C GLY A 193 8.75 -17.08 -12.53
N ALA A 194 7.64 -16.55 -12.00
CA ALA A 194 7.47 -16.44 -10.57
C ALA A 194 7.13 -17.79 -9.94
N ASP A 195 7.83 -18.14 -8.88
CA ASP A 195 7.57 -19.32 -8.06
C ASP A 195 6.55 -19.01 -6.95
N ILE A 196 6.55 -17.76 -6.50
CA ILE A 196 5.78 -17.30 -5.34
C ILE A 196 5.09 -15.98 -5.67
N ALA A 197 3.81 -15.89 -5.30
CA ALA A 197 3.06 -14.65 -5.34
C ALA A 197 2.94 -14.03 -3.95
N MET A 198 3.04 -12.70 -3.87
CA MET A 198 2.78 -11.97 -2.64
C MET A 198 1.82 -10.82 -2.86
N THR A 199 0.84 -10.66 -1.97
CA THR A 199 -0.11 -9.54 -2.01
C THR A 199 -0.29 -8.89 -0.66
N GLY A 200 -0.60 -7.60 -0.65
CA GLY A 200 -1.21 -6.95 0.49
C GLY A 200 -2.72 -7.17 0.49
N VAL A 201 -3.34 -7.24 1.66
CA VAL A 201 -4.79 -7.34 1.82
C VAL A 201 -5.38 -5.94 2.01
N ASN A 202 -6.37 -5.57 1.20
CA ASN A 202 -7.13 -4.36 1.43
C ASN A 202 -8.19 -4.55 2.52
N PHE A 203 -8.97 -5.62 2.43
CA PHE A 203 -10.02 -5.97 3.38
C PHE A 203 -10.10 -7.48 3.58
N ALA A 204 -10.15 -7.93 4.83
CA ALA A 204 -10.38 -9.33 5.21
C ALA A 204 -11.82 -9.46 5.74
N VAL A 205 -12.65 -10.26 5.08
CA VAL A 205 -14.08 -10.43 5.37
C VAL A 205 -14.26 -11.57 6.34
N ALA A 206 -14.57 -11.28 7.61
CA ALA A 206 -14.61 -12.26 8.69
C ALA A 206 -15.64 -13.37 8.44
N GLU A 207 -16.89 -13.02 8.15
CA GLU A 207 -17.97 -13.99 7.92
C GLU A 207 -17.65 -15.00 6.81
N ALA A 208 -16.88 -14.57 5.80
CA ALA A 208 -16.59 -15.36 4.62
C ALA A 208 -15.26 -16.11 4.68
N GLY A 209 -14.36 -15.76 5.61
CA GLY A 209 -12.99 -16.25 5.61
C GLY A 209 -12.28 -15.97 4.29
N ALA A 210 -12.52 -14.77 3.73
CA ALA A 210 -12.03 -14.34 2.43
C ALA A 210 -11.33 -12.99 2.55
N PHE A 211 -10.45 -12.66 1.61
CA PHE A 211 -9.85 -11.34 1.56
C PHE A 211 -9.92 -10.71 0.17
N ALA A 212 -10.02 -9.40 0.15
CA ALA A 212 -10.07 -8.59 -1.06
C ALA A 212 -8.73 -7.91 -1.33
N VAL A 213 -8.29 -7.94 -2.60
CA VAL A 213 -7.17 -7.18 -3.12
C VAL A 213 -7.69 -6.26 -4.22
N CYS A 214 -7.42 -4.95 -4.08
CA CYS A 214 -7.91 -3.92 -4.98
C CYS A 214 -6.73 -3.34 -5.76
N THR A 215 -6.73 -3.50 -7.09
CA THR A 215 -5.68 -3.01 -7.99
C THR A 215 -6.28 -2.36 -9.24
N ASN A 216 -5.47 -1.60 -9.99
CA ASN A 216 -5.86 -0.99 -11.26
C ASN A 216 -5.14 -1.60 -12.48
N GLU A 217 -4.10 -2.38 -12.24
CA GLU A 217 -3.19 -2.88 -13.29
C GLU A 217 -3.40 -4.38 -13.59
N GLY A 218 -4.22 -5.08 -12.79
CA GLY A 218 -4.37 -6.53 -12.86
C GLY A 218 -3.11 -7.31 -12.47
N ASN A 219 -2.14 -6.62 -11.89
CA ASN A 219 -0.84 -7.17 -11.52
C ASN A 219 -0.93 -8.19 -10.36
N ALA A 220 -1.82 -7.98 -9.40
CA ALA A 220 -2.07 -8.97 -8.35
C ALA A 220 -2.69 -10.25 -8.93
N ASP A 221 -3.69 -10.09 -9.82
CA ASP A 221 -4.40 -11.22 -10.45
C ASP A 221 -3.46 -12.03 -11.32
N LEU A 222 -2.68 -11.36 -12.18
CA LEU A 222 -1.69 -12.03 -13.01
C LEU A 222 -0.61 -12.69 -12.15
N GLY A 223 -0.12 -11.98 -11.11
CA GLY A 223 0.93 -12.46 -10.21
C GLY A 223 0.54 -13.73 -9.45
N THR A 224 -0.74 -13.86 -9.06
CA THR A 224 -1.25 -15.03 -8.33
C THR A 224 -1.72 -16.16 -9.25
N SER A 225 -1.76 -15.93 -10.57
CA SER A 225 -2.30 -16.92 -11.51
C SER A 225 -1.36 -18.08 -11.76
N PHE A 226 -0.04 -17.87 -11.78
CA PHE A 226 0.95 -18.90 -12.10
C PHE A 226 1.52 -19.59 -10.86
N PRO A 227 2.01 -18.88 -9.83
CA PRO A 227 2.63 -19.50 -8.66
C PRO A 227 1.69 -20.45 -7.91
N ASP A 228 2.25 -21.51 -7.34
CA ASP A 228 1.51 -22.43 -6.50
C ASP A 228 1.40 -21.94 -5.06
N LEU A 229 2.28 -21.05 -4.63
CA LEU A 229 2.27 -20.42 -3.32
C LEU A 229 1.87 -18.95 -3.42
N HIS A 230 0.76 -18.57 -2.76
CA HIS A 230 0.34 -17.20 -2.55
C HIS A 230 0.43 -16.83 -1.08
N ILE A 231 1.25 -15.83 -0.75
CA ILE A 231 1.40 -15.26 0.58
C ILE A 231 0.71 -13.90 0.61
N ALA A 232 -0.37 -13.78 1.39
CA ALA A 232 -1.09 -12.52 1.60
C ALA A 232 -0.76 -11.95 2.98
N ILE A 233 -0.44 -10.66 3.07
CA ILE A 233 -0.10 -10.02 4.35
C ILE A 233 -1.11 -8.93 4.71
N MET A 234 -1.52 -8.87 5.97
CA MET A 234 -2.48 -7.87 6.47
C MET A 234 -2.16 -7.40 7.88
N GLY A 235 -2.41 -6.14 8.15
CA GLY A 235 -2.48 -5.66 9.54
C GLY A 235 -3.82 -6.06 10.18
N LEU A 236 -3.84 -6.19 11.50
CA LEU A 236 -5.04 -6.52 12.27
C LEU A 236 -6.25 -5.65 11.88
N GLU A 237 -6.00 -4.39 11.60
CA GLU A 237 -7.01 -3.39 11.25
C GLU A 237 -7.70 -3.62 9.89
N LYS A 238 -7.24 -4.59 9.09
CA LYS A 238 -7.83 -4.85 7.78
C LYS A 238 -9.08 -5.72 7.82
N VAL A 239 -9.37 -6.35 8.94
CA VAL A 239 -10.61 -7.13 9.11
C VAL A 239 -11.83 -6.23 9.07
N ILE A 240 -12.89 -6.74 8.44
CA ILE A 240 -14.22 -6.17 8.35
C ILE A 240 -15.26 -7.29 8.57
N PRO A 241 -16.47 -6.99 9.06
CA PRO A 241 -17.44 -8.02 9.41
C PRO A 241 -17.88 -8.90 8.23
N ASP A 242 -18.37 -8.28 7.17
CA ASP A 242 -19.16 -8.95 6.13
C ASP A 242 -19.00 -8.31 4.74
N TYR A 243 -19.66 -8.89 3.73
CA TYR A 243 -19.66 -8.35 2.37
C TYR A 243 -20.41 -7.03 2.22
N ARG A 244 -21.34 -6.69 3.13
CA ARG A 244 -22.03 -5.38 3.11
C ARG A 244 -21.06 -4.28 3.48
N ALA A 245 -20.23 -4.54 4.48
CA ALA A 245 -19.12 -3.66 4.83
C ALA A 245 -18.15 -3.51 3.64
N LEU A 246 -17.77 -4.60 2.97
CA LEU A 246 -16.90 -4.53 1.78
C LEU A 246 -17.50 -3.65 0.68
N ALA A 247 -18.81 -3.72 0.44
CA ALA A 247 -19.49 -2.88 -0.56
C ALA A 247 -19.38 -1.38 -0.24
N VAL A 248 -19.44 -0.98 1.03
CA VAL A 248 -19.20 0.41 1.45
C VAL A 248 -17.75 0.83 1.16
N PHE A 249 -16.78 0.00 1.55
CA PHE A 249 -15.36 0.34 1.40
C PHE A 249 -14.89 0.38 -0.06
N THR A 250 -15.38 -0.50 -0.93
CA THR A 250 -15.03 -0.49 -2.35
C THR A 250 -15.54 0.75 -3.08
N ARG A 251 -16.69 1.29 -2.68
CA ARG A 251 -17.20 2.56 -3.20
C ARG A 251 -16.37 3.77 -2.77
N LEU A 252 -15.75 3.71 -1.60
CA LEU A 252 -14.95 4.80 -1.05
C LEU A 252 -13.50 4.77 -1.51
N LEU A 253 -12.86 3.59 -1.55
CA LEU A 253 -11.41 3.44 -1.67
C LEU A 253 -10.83 4.14 -2.90
N ALA A 254 -11.23 3.73 -4.09
CA ALA A 254 -10.67 4.27 -5.33
C ALA A 254 -11.10 5.72 -5.59
N ARG A 255 -12.32 6.07 -5.21
CA ARG A 255 -12.83 7.44 -5.34
C ARG A 255 -12.07 8.41 -4.44
N SER A 256 -11.80 8.03 -3.21
CA SER A 256 -10.95 8.81 -2.30
C SER A 256 -9.49 8.90 -2.76
N ALA A 257 -8.97 7.84 -3.38
CA ALA A 257 -7.56 7.79 -3.79
C ALA A 257 -7.28 8.64 -5.03
N THR A 258 -7.98 8.38 -6.13
CA THR A 258 -7.67 8.92 -7.46
C THR A 258 -8.89 9.45 -8.21
N GLY A 259 -10.06 9.48 -7.57
CA GLY A 259 -11.31 9.87 -8.22
C GLY A 259 -11.81 8.83 -9.23
N GLN A 260 -11.51 7.55 -9.04
CA GLN A 260 -12.12 6.46 -9.80
C GLN A 260 -13.39 5.98 -9.08
N PRO A 261 -14.48 5.66 -9.79
CA PRO A 261 -15.69 5.12 -9.15
C PRO A 261 -15.44 3.86 -8.32
N VAL A 262 -14.60 2.96 -8.85
CA VAL A 262 -14.16 1.70 -8.23
C VAL A 262 -12.79 1.34 -8.80
N THR A 263 -12.02 0.48 -8.14
CA THR A 263 -10.79 -0.09 -8.72
C THR A 263 -11.11 -0.96 -9.93
N ALA A 264 -10.21 -0.99 -10.92
CA ALA A 264 -10.38 -1.80 -12.12
C ALA A 264 -10.53 -3.30 -11.79
N TYR A 265 -9.80 -3.73 -10.76
CA TYR A 265 -9.86 -5.11 -10.25
C TYR A 265 -10.15 -5.08 -8.74
N THR A 266 -11.14 -5.86 -8.31
CA THR A 266 -11.44 -6.14 -6.92
C THR A 266 -11.57 -7.64 -6.78
N SER A 267 -10.45 -8.30 -6.49
CA SER A 267 -10.34 -9.75 -6.50
C SER A 267 -10.54 -10.32 -5.11
N LEU A 268 -11.40 -11.32 -4.99
CA LEU A 268 -11.70 -12.02 -3.76
C LEU A 268 -11.00 -13.38 -3.73
N TYR A 269 -10.16 -13.58 -2.74
CA TYR A 269 -9.47 -14.83 -2.47
C TYR A 269 -10.15 -15.52 -1.29
N ARG A 270 -10.77 -16.65 -1.55
CA ARG A 270 -11.52 -17.42 -0.54
C ARG A 270 -11.00 -18.83 -0.35
N ARG A 271 -10.61 -19.47 -1.44
CA ARG A 271 -10.10 -20.85 -1.44
C ARG A 271 -8.92 -20.98 -2.39
N PRO A 272 -7.91 -21.75 -2.04
CA PRO A 272 -6.88 -22.12 -3.01
C PRO A 272 -7.50 -22.98 -4.13
N ALA A 273 -7.02 -22.78 -5.36
CA ALA A 273 -7.31 -23.67 -6.47
C ALA A 273 -6.60 -25.04 -6.22
N PRO A 274 -7.03 -26.12 -6.87
CA PRO A 274 -6.35 -27.41 -6.77
C PRO A 274 -4.84 -27.29 -7.06
N GLY A 275 -3.99 -27.83 -6.19
CA GLY A 275 -2.54 -27.75 -6.30
C GLY A 275 -1.91 -26.44 -5.83
N LYS A 276 -2.70 -25.44 -5.42
CA LYS A 276 -2.21 -24.16 -4.92
C LYS A 276 -2.36 -24.04 -3.41
N GLN A 277 -1.55 -23.19 -2.81
CA GLN A 277 -1.59 -22.84 -1.38
C GLN A 277 -1.80 -21.34 -1.21
N ILE A 278 -2.64 -20.98 -0.25
CA ILE A 278 -2.83 -19.59 0.17
C ILE A 278 -2.50 -19.50 1.66
N HIS A 279 -1.56 -18.63 1.98
CA HIS A 279 -1.17 -18.31 3.36
C HIS A 279 -1.53 -16.85 3.62
N VAL A 280 -2.17 -16.57 4.76
CA VAL A 280 -2.46 -15.20 5.23
C VAL A 280 -1.67 -14.96 6.50
N ILE A 281 -0.87 -13.90 6.53
CA ILE A 281 -0.12 -13.50 7.72
C ILE A 281 -0.79 -12.25 8.31
N ILE A 282 -1.33 -12.39 9.52
CA ILE A 282 -1.96 -11.32 10.28
C ILE A 282 -0.91 -10.70 11.19
N VAL A 283 -0.68 -9.40 11.04
CA VAL A 283 0.45 -8.70 11.68
C VAL A 283 -0.08 -7.63 12.63
N ASP A 284 0.38 -7.70 13.88
CA ASP A 284 0.14 -6.62 14.85
C ASP A 284 1.10 -5.45 14.59
N ASN A 285 2.34 -5.63 14.76
CA ASN A 285 3.37 -4.59 14.63
C ASN A 285 2.95 -3.27 15.30
N GLY A 286 2.48 -3.29 16.57
CA GLY A 286 2.08 -2.15 17.42
C GLY A 286 0.68 -1.58 17.12
N ARG A 287 -0.17 -2.32 16.41
CA ARG A 287 -1.57 -1.91 16.16
C ARG A 287 -2.42 -2.03 17.41
N THR A 288 -2.17 -3.01 18.24
CA THR A 288 -2.83 -3.18 19.56
C THR A 288 -2.47 -2.03 20.50
N GLU A 289 -1.23 -1.56 20.51
CA GLU A 289 -0.82 -0.37 21.28
C GLU A 289 -1.55 0.89 20.78
N SER A 290 -1.64 1.05 19.46
CA SER A 290 -2.39 2.15 18.84
C SER A 290 -3.88 2.08 19.17
N LEU A 291 -4.47 0.88 19.24
CA LEU A 291 -5.87 0.65 19.60
C LEU A 291 -6.13 0.99 21.07
N ALA A 292 -5.22 0.63 21.97
CA ALA A 292 -5.29 0.94 23.39
C ALA A 292 -5.23 2.46 23.68
N ASN A 293 -4.59 3.23 22.81
CA ASN A 293 -4.43 4.67 23.01
C ASN A 293 -5.65 5.44 22.47
N ALA A 294 -6.42 6.06 23.40
CA ALA A 294 -7.64 6.78 23.08
C ALA A 294 -7.45 7.94 22.07
N ALA A 295 -6.30 8.62 22.11
CA ALA A 295 -5.98 9.73 21.22
C ALA A 295 -5.64 9.25 19.79
N HIS A 296 -5.16 8.02 19.63
CA HIS A 296 -4.61 7.53 18.36
C HIS A 296 -5.38 6.37 17.73
N ARG A 297 -6.27 5.69 18.46
CA ARG A 297 -7.02 4.51 17.94
C ARG A 297 -7.77 4.77 16.63
N ASN A 298 -8.24 6.00 16.40
CA ASN A 298 -8.94 6.38 15.17
C ASN A 298 -8.06 6.25 13.90
N MET A 299 -6.73 6.22 14.04
CA MET A 299 -5.83 6.00 12.90
C MET A 299 -5.98 4.61 12.28
N LEU A 300 -6.42 3.61 13.07
CA LEU A 300 -6.68 2.26 12.58
C LEU A 300 -7.92 2.16 11.68
N LYS A 301 -8.74 3.20 11.60
CA LYS A 301 -9.82 3.30 10.61
C LYS A 301 -9.32 3.60 9.19
N CYS A 302 -8.06 3.96 9.04
CA CYS A 302 -7.50 4.41 7.77
C CYS A 302 -7.53 3.32 6.70
N LEU A 303 -8.13 3.63 5.52
CA LEU A 303 -8.22 2.75 4.37
C LEU A 303 -6.93 2.73 3.52
N ARG A 304 -5.96 3.58 3.83
CA ARG A 304 -4.74 3.78 3.02
C ARG A 304 -5.01 4.35 1.62
N CYS A 305 -6.05 5.15 1.45
CA CYS A 305 -6.41 5.77 0.16
C CYS A 305 -5.48 6.92 -0.27
N GLY A 306 -4.71 7.53 0.64
CA GLY A 306 -3.78 8.62 0.31
C GLY A 306 -4.43 10.00 0.12
N ALA A 307 -5.74 10.16 0.26
CA ALA A 307 -6.43 11.45 0.08
C ALA A 307 -5.84 12.57 0.95
N CYS A 308 -5.48 12.26 2.19
CA CYS A 308 -4.84 13.20 3.11
C CYS A 308 -3.49 13.74 2.60
N MET A 309 -2.74 12.96 1.81
CA MET A 309 -1.49 13.41 1.18
C MET A 309 -1.79 14.36 0.02
N ASN A 310 -2.81 14.05 -0.79
CA ASN A 310 -3.19 14.86 -1.94
C ASN A 310 -3.65 16.27 -1.55
N THR A 311 -4.21 16.43 -0.35
CA THR A 311 -4.71 17.71 0.16
C THR A 311 -3.69 18.47 1.01
N CYS A 312 -2.69 17.79 1.58
CA CYS A 312 -1.75 18.40 2.54
C CYS A 312 -0.84 19.44 1.88
N PRO A 313 -0.90 20.74 2.26
CA PRO A 313 -0.08 21.77 1.66
C PRO A 313 1.41 21.59 1.93
N VAL A 314 1.77 21.03 3.10
CA VAL A 314 3.17 20.77 3.44
C VAL A 314 3.71 19.62 2.61
N TYR A 315 3.01 18.48 2.54
CA TYR A 315 3.42 17.33 1.74
C TYR A 315 3.59 17.71 0.25
N ARG A 316 2.65 18.47 -0.31
CA ARG A 316 2.72 18.94 -1.70
C ARG A 316 4.00 19.72 -2.00
N ARG A 317 4.51 20.49 -1.05
CA ARG A 317 5.70 21.35 -1.23
C ARG A 317 6.99 20.67 -0.81
N SER A 318 6.96 19.81 0.22
CA SER A 318 8.16 19.18 0.77
C SER A 318 8.45 17.78 0.19
N GLY A 319 7.48 17.18 -0.52
CA GLY A 319 7.59 15.82 -1.07
C GLY A 319 7.57 14.72 -0.02
N GLY A 320 7.35 13.48 -0.46
CA GLY A 320 7.31 12.31 0.42
C GLY A 320 8.64 11.99 1.08
N TYR A 321 9.74 12.23 0.40
CA TYR A 321 11.09 11.94 0.90
C TYR A 321 11.52 12.79 2.10
N SER A 322 10.83 13.90 2.37
CA SER A 322 11.10 14.72 3.54
C SER A 322 10.68 14.06 4.85
N TYR A 323 9.75 13.10 4.77
CA TYR A 323 9.31 12.30 5.91
C TYR A 323 10.18 11.04 5.99
N SER A 324 10.93 10.89 7.05
CA SER A 324 11.83 9.74 7.22
C SER A 324 11.12 8.41 7.53
N TYR A 325 9.80 8.40 7.58
CA TYR A 325 8.95 7.25 7.81
C TYR A 325 8.40 6.70 6.48
N PHE A 326 8.19 5.38 6.37
CA PHE A 326 7.73 4.72 5.14
C PHE A 326 6.36 5.22 4.64
N ILE A 327 5.51 5.74 5.53
CA ILE A 327 4.31 6.48 5.15
C ILE A 327 4.58 7.97 5.31
N PRO A 328 4.55 8.76 4.23
CA PRO A 328 4.70 10.21 4.33
C PRO A 328 3.36 10.90 4.68
N GLY A 329 3.45 12.21 4.92
CA GLY A 329 2.29 13.07 5.12
C GLY A 329 1.56 12.86 6.45
N PRO A 330 0.29 13.32 6.56
CA PRO A 330 -0.43 13.40 7.84
C PRO A 330 -0.53 12.08 8.61
N LEU A 331 -0.81 10.99 7.90
CA LEU A 331 -0.88 9.67 8.53
C LEU A 331 0.47 9.21 9.05
N GLY A 332 1.54 9.40 8.27
CA GLY A 332 2.89 9.00 8.64
C GLY A 332 3.45 9.78 9.81
N ILE A 333 3.09 11.07 9.96
CA ILE A 333 3.44 11.86 11.13
C ILE A 333 2.92 11.19 12.40
N ASN A 334 1.63 10.81 12.41
CA ASN A 334 1.02 10.17 13.58
C ASN A 334 1.61 8.78 13.85
N LEU A 335 1.68 7.93 12.83
CA LEU A 335 2.20 6.57 12.98
C LEU A 335 3.67 6.56 13.39
N GLY A 336 4.50 7.38 12.76
CA GLY A 336 5.92 7.47 13.09
C GLY A 336 6.15 7.91 14.53
N MET A 337 5.38 8.91 14.99
CA MET A 337 5.45 9.37 16.39
C MET A 337 5.09 8.29 17.41
N LEU A 338 4.07 7.49 17.14
CA LEU A 338 3.67 6.39 18.02
C LEU A 338 4.74 5.29 18.09
N ARG A 339 5.37 5.00 16.93
CA ARG A 339 6.34 3.92 16.81
C ARG A 339 7.67 4.23 17.45
N SER A 340 8.18 5.42 17.20
CA SER A 340 9.52 5.81 17.65
C SER A 340 9.61 7.33 17.70
N PRO A 341 9.15 7.95 18.81
CA PRO A 341 9.13 9.41 18.98
C PRO A 341 10.53 10.02 18.83
N GLU A 342 11.56 9.34 19.31
CA GLU A 342 12.96 9.76 19.22
C GLU A 342 13.47 9.84 17.79
N ARG A 343 12.99 8.95 16.92
CA ARG A 343 13.39 8.88 15.51
C ARG A 343 12.52 9.76 14.61
N TYR A 344 11.21 9.72 14.80
CA TYR A 344 10.24 10.34 13.89
C TYR A 344 9.54 11.58 14.44
N GLY A 345 9.77 11.94 15.70
CA GLY A 345 9.15 13.11 16.34
C GLY A 345 9.41 14.43 15.61
N GLY A 346 10.55 14.54 14.92
CA GLY A 346 10.85 15.68 14.06
C GLY A 346 9.89 15.89 12.89
N ASN A 347 9.16 14.87 12.48
CA ASN A 347 8.17 14.94 11.39
C ASN A 347 6.92 15.77 11.75
N VAL A 348 6.68 16.05 13.04
CA VAL A 348 5.60 16.94 13.50
C VAL A 348 5.74 18.33 12.87
N SER A 349 6.95 18.81 12.63
CA SER A 349 7.20 20.06 11.91
C SER A 349 6.68 20.06 10.47
N GLY A 350 6.35 18.89 9.91
CA GLY A 350 5.69 18.71 8.62
C GLY A 350 4.17 18.92 8.66
N CYS A 351 3.60 19.39 9.77
CA CYS A 351 2.18 19.69 9.91
C CYS A 351 1.96 21.18 10.15
N SER A 352 1.09 21.81 9.34
CA SER A 352 0.66 23.21 9.52
C SER A 352 -0.62 23.36 10.33
N LEU A 353 -1.19 22.29 10.86
CA LEU A 353 -2.46 22.24 11.61
C LEU A 353 -3.66 22.82 10.83
N CYS A 354 -3.64 22.75 9.52
CA CYS A 354 -4.69 23.33 8.67
C CYS A 354 -5.97 22.49 8.57
N TYR A 355 -6.02 21.30 9.15
CA TYR A 355 -7.14 20.36 9.17
C TYR A 355 -7.59 19.81 7.80
N SER A 356 -7.02 20.24 6.68
CA SER A 356 -7.41 19.81 5.33
C SER A 356 -7.45 18.27 5.14
N CYS A 357 -6.63 17.54 5.90
CA CYS A 357 -6.64 16.07 5.89
C CYS A 357 -7.85 15.45 6.60
N SER A 358 -8.60 16.20 7.39
CA SER A 358 -9.83 15.74 8.06
C SER A 358 -11.06 15.85 7.15
N ASP A 359 -10.99 16.72 6.13
CA ASP A 359 -12.10 17.00 5.22
C ASP A 359 -12.20 15.99 4.06
N VAL A 360 -11.19 15.15 3.87
CA VAL A 360 -11.05 14.26 2.70
C VAL A 360 -11.20 12.77 3.03
#